data_8d0faa2fca23838bc5041875cf8bdc7d
#
_entry.id   8d0faa2fca23838bc5041875cf8bdc7d
#
_cell.length_a   1.000
_cell.length_b   1.000
_cell.length_c   1.000
_cell.angle_alpha   90.00
_cell.angle_beta   90.00
_cell.angle_gamma   90.00
#
_symmetry.space_group_name_H-M   'P 1'
#
loop_
_entity.id
_entity.type
_entity.pdbx_description
1 polymer ?
#
loop_
_entity_poly.entity_id
_entity_poly.type
_entity_poly.pdbx_seq_one_letter_code
_entity_poly.pdbx_strand_id
1 'polypeptide(L)'
;MAEYYLISQLPSLDGLSENVPVPITEERFYDICSRILGKKAQDELSKLSLVPPRNYEPSGSAVLTSWNAGEKNLRLALGKVRAEKLNKQFDAENRTFTTDRMQAVRAAVEMDSPMEAEKVLNRYRMEYLEAIRPMDTFSEDFVFYYCLKLKLILRMRQFDAENGKAAYRNIYDSIMSGEELEVRQ
;
A
#
# COMPACT_ATOMS: atom_id res chain seq x y z
N MET A 1 -13.59 -20.86 12.59
CA MET A 1 -14.55 -20.18 13.53
C MET A 1 -13.92 -18.94 14.20
N ALA A 2 -12.62 -18.97 14.50
CA ALA A 2 -11.92 -17.80 15.06
C ALA A 2 -11.93 -16.60 14.10
N GLU A 3 -11.74 -16.85 12.81
CA GLU A 3 -11.72 -15.84 11.75
C GLU A 3 -13.06 -15.12 11.60
N TYR A 4 -14.17 -15.85 11.74
CA TYR A 4 -15.51 -15.24 11.74
C TYR A 4 -15.68 -14.20 12.83
N TYR A 5 -15.25 -14.55 14.06
CA TYR A 5 -15.32 -13.61 15.20
C TYR A 5 -14.40 -12.41 15.02
N LEU A 6 -13.21 -12.62 14.45
CA LEU A 6 -12.28 -11.54 14.10
C LEU A 6 -12.92 -10.56 13.12
N ILE A 7 -13.41 -11.09 11.99
CA ILE A 7 -13.91 -10.26 10.90
C ILE A 7 -15.19 -9.51 11.30
N SER A 8 -16.02 -10.09 12.16
CA SER A 8 -17.20 -9.41 12.69
C SER A 8 -16.88 -8.18 13.57
N GLN A 9 -15.65 -8.07 14.08
CA GLN A 9 -15.18 -6.91 14.84
C GLN A 9 -14.51 -5.84 13.99
N LEU A 10 -14.19 -6.15 12.72
CA LEU A 10 -13.52 -5.19 11.85
C LEU A 10 -14.56 -4.29 11.16
N PRO A 11 -14.40 -2.96 11.27
CA PRO A 11 -15.27 -2.03 10.56
C PRO A 11 -15.05 -2.11 9.04
N SER A 12 -16.08 -1.80 8.25
CA SER A 12 -15.92 -1.75 6.79
C SER A 12 -14.95 -0.64 6.38
N LEU A 13 -14.09 -0.96 5.41
CA LEU A 13 -13.21 0.01 4.73
C LEU A 13 -13.74 0.38 3.34
N ASP A 14 -14.94 -0.08 2.97
CA ASP A 14 -15.51 0.19 1.66
C ASP A 14 -16.14 1.59 1.63
N GLY A 15 -16.00 2.31 0.51
CA GLY A 15 -16.61 3.61 0.30
C GLY A 15 -16.05 4.75 1.17
N LEU A 16 -14.90 4.59 1.80
CA LEU A 16 -14.28 5.66 2.58
C LEU A 16 -13.81 6.78 1.66
N SER A 17 -14.44 7.95 1.78
CA SER A 17 -13.96 9.18 1.15
C SER A 17 -12.73 9.74 1.87
N GLU A 18 -11.97 10.61 1.19
CA GLU A 18 -10.74 11.21 1.73
C GLU A 18 -10.99 11.97 3.06
N ASN A 19 -12.19 12.54 3.23
CA ASN A 19 -12.56 13.38 4.37
C ASN A 19 -13.13 12.61 5.57
N VAL A 20 -13.47 11.33 5.42
CA VAL A 20 -14.01 10.51 6.51
C VAL A 20 -12.86 9.84 7.27
N PRO A 21 -12.75 9.99 8.60
CA PRO A 21 -11.68 9.35 9.36
C PRO A 21 -11.70 7.82 9.16
N VAL A 22 -10.51 7.20 9.14
CA VAL A 22 -10.41 5.74 9.07
C VAL A 22 -10.98 5.17 10.36
N PRO A 23 -11.94 4.22 10.28
CA PRO A 23 -12.67 3.76 11.47
C PRO A 23 -11.85 2.89 12.42
N ILE A 24 -10.64 2.50 12.00
CA ILE A 24 -9.72 1.68 12.79
C ILE A 24 -8.27 2.12 12.54
N THR A 25 -7.46 2.17 13.59
CA THR A 25 -6.00 2.38 13.47
C THR A 25 -5.29 1.06 13.18
N GLU A 26 -4.07 1.14 12.63
CA GLU A 26 -3.25 -0.04 12.37
C GLU A 26 -2.91 -0.79 13.68
N GLU A 27 -2.60 -0.07 14.77
CA GLU A 27 -2.33 -0.65 16.09
C GLU A 27 -3.54 -1.43 16.62
N ARG A 28 -4.74 -0.83 16.51
CA ARG A 28 -5.97 -1.48 16.95
C ARG A 28 -6.28 -2.73 16.14
N PHE A 29 -6.03 -2.69 14.83
CA PHE A 29 -6.17 -3.86 13.97
C PHE A 29 -5.24 -5.00 14.40
N TYR A 30 -3.94 -4.71 14.62
CA TYR A 30 -2.99 -5.71 15.08
C TYR A 30 -3.31 -6.24 16.48
N ASP A 31 -3.78 -5.41 17.40
CA ASP A 31 -4.22 -5.83 18.74
C ASP A 31 -5.35 -6.87 18.65
N ILE A 32 -6.36 -6.63 17.82
CA ILE A 32 -7.46 -7.59 17.61
C ILE A 32 -6.94 -8.89 16.97
N CYS A 33 -6.11 -8.78 15.95
CA CYS A 33 -5.53 -9.93 15.25
C CYS A 33 -4.68 -10.80 16.18
N SER A 34 -3.86 -10.19 17.04
CA SER A 34 -2.96 -10.91 17.96
C SER A 34 -3.70 -11.79 18.97
N ARG A 35 -4.93 -11.42 19.32
CA ARG A 35 -5.77 -12.16 20.29
C ARG A 35 -6.48 -13.36 19.66
N ILE A 36 -6.68 -13.37 18.35
CA ILE A 36 -7.59 -14.31 17.69
C ILE A 36 -6.87 -15.21 16.69
N LEU A 37 -5.91 -14.66 15.92
CA LEU A 37 -5.20 -15.41 14.89
C LEU A 37 -4.20 -16.41 15.48
N GLY A 38 -4.00 -17.53 14.78
CA GLY A 38 -2.93 -18.49 15.07
C GLY A 38 -1.54 -17.87 14.81
N LYS A 39 -0.52 -18.40 15.49
CA LYS A 39 0.86 -17.89 15.42
C LYS A 39 1.37 -17.75 13.98
N LYS A 40 1.09 -18.74 13.12
CA LYS A 40 1.54 -18.70 11.72
C LYS A 40 0.95 -17.51 10.97
N ALA A 41 -0.35 -17.26 11.12
CA ALA A 41 -1.01 -16.10 10.48
C ALA A 41 -0.52 -14.77 11.06
N GLN A 42 -0.24 -14.71 12.37
CA GLN A 42 0.38 -13.54 13.01
C GLN A 42 1.78 -13.26 12.45
N ASP A 43 2.61 -14.30 12.27
CA ASP A 43 3.96 -14.17 11.68
C ASP A 43 3.89 -13.68 10.23
N GLU A 44 2.95 -14.17 9.42
CA GLU A 44 2.73 -13.68 8.07
C GLU A 44 2.23 -12.23 8.07
N LEU A 45 1.28 -11.90 8.95
CA LEU A 45 0.75 -10.56 9.10
C LEU A 45 1.83 -9.54 9.51
N SER A 46 2.74 -9.92 10.40
CA SER A 46 3.85 -9.07 10.85
C SER A 46 4.84 -8.74 9.74
N LYS A 47 5.01 -9.61 8.77
CA LYS A 47 5.89 -9.45 7.59
C LYS A 47 5.20 -8.74 6.43
N LEU A 48 3.88 -8.53 6.53
CA LEU A 48 3.08 -7.94 5.47
C LEU A 48 3.48 -6.48 5.23
N SER A 49 3.83 -6.18 4.00
CA SER A 49 4.21 -4.83 3.57
C SER A 49 3.58 -4.49 2.22
N LEU A 50 3.23 -3.23 2.03
CA LEU A 50 2.82 -2.71 0.71
C LEU A 50 3.95 -2.81 -0.32
N VAL A 51 5.19 -2.86 0.17
CA VAL A 51 6.41 -2.92 -0.63
C VAL A 51 7.12 -4.23 -0.32
N PRO A 52 6.84 -5.32 -1.07
CA PRO A 52 7.46 -6.60 -0.81
C PRO A 52 8.99 -6.53 -1.04
N PRO A 53 9.77 -7.31 -0.28
CA PRO A 53 11.21 -7.40 -0.47
C PRO A 53 11.55 -7.99 -1.84
N ARG A 54 12.77 -7.75 -2.33
CA ARG A 54 13.22 -8.26 -3.64
C ARG A 54 13.20 -9.79 -3.70
N ASN A 55 13.61 -10.44 -2.63
CA ASN A 55 13.64 -11.90 -2.47
C ASN A 55 12.44 -12.32 -1.61
N TYR A 56 11.26 -12.27 -2.19
CA TYR A 56 10.04 -12.71 -1.53
C TYR A 56 9.90 -14.23 -1.68
N GLU A 57 9.76 -14.93 -0.56
CA GLU A 57 9.36 -16.33 -0.54
C GLU A 57 7.83 -16.43 -0.67
N PRO A 58 7.31 -17.38 -1.48
CA PRO A 58 5.87 -17.55 -1.59
C PRO A 58 5.23 -17.79 -0.22
N SER A 59 4.23 -17.00 0.13
CA SER A 59 3.42 -17.20 1.32
C SER A 59 2.41 -18.34 1.07
N GLY A 60 1.91 -18.96 2.15
CA GLY A 60 0.76 -19.86 2.07
C GLY A 60 -0.54 -19.17 1.67
N SER A 61 -0.59 -17.84 1.71
CA SER A 61 -1.71 -16.99 1.32
C SER A 61 -1.74 -16.71 -0.17
N ALA A 62 -2.86 -16.97 -0.82
CA ALA A 62 -3.07 -16.64 -2.23
C ALA A 62 -3.10 -15.13 -2.46
N VAL A 63 -3.68 -14.37 -1.54
CA VAL A 63 -3.75 -12.91 -1.60
C VAL A 63 -2.37 -12.29 -1.50
N LEU A 64 -1.55 -12.70 -0.52
CA LEU A 64 -0.19 -12.17 -0.36
C LEU A 64 0.70 -12.50 -1.55
N THR A 65 0.60 -13.73 -2.06
CA THR A 65 1.34 -14.15 -3.25
C THR A 65 0.94 -13.32 -4.47
N SER A 66 -0.36 -13.10 -4.69
CA SER A 66 -0.87 -12.29 -5.79
C SER A 66 -0.47 -10.83 -5.66
N TRP A 67 -0.60 -10.24 -4.45
CA TRP A 67 -0.20 -8.87 -4.18
C TRP A 67 1.29 -8.62 -4.47
N ASN A 68 2.15 -9.47 -3.94
CA ASN A 68 3.59 -9.35 -4.11
C ASN A 68 4.02 -9.50 -5.57
N ALA A 69 3.42 -10.44 -6.29
CA ALA A 69 3.64 -10.59 -7.72
C ALA A 69 3.13 -9.38 -8.52
N GLY A 70 1.97 -8.84 -8.17
CA GLY A 70 1.38 -7.65 -8.76
C GLY A 70 2.26 -6.41 -8.58
N GLU A 71 2.72 -6.18 -7.36
CA GLU A 71 3.60 -5.04 -7.03
C GLU A 71 4.99 -5.18 -7.67
N LYS A 72 5.57 -6.38 -7.72
CA LYS A 72 6.81 -6.63 -8.48
C LYS A 72 6.62 -6.27 -9.95
N ASN A 73 5.53 -6.74 -10.57
CA ASN A 73 5.23 -6.46 -11.97
C ASN A 73 4.97 -4.96 -12.23
N LEU A 74 4.31 -4.25 -11.31
CA LEU A 74 4.09 -2.81 -11.40
C LEU A 74 5.42 -2.04 -11.40
N ARG A 75 6.36 -2.42 -10.53
CA ARG A 75 7.69 -1.79 -10.46
C ARG A 75 8.54 -2.07 -11.69
N LEU A 76 8.49 -3.29 -12.22
CA LEU A 76 9.19 -3.62 -13.45
C LEU A 76 8.62 -2.83 -14.64
N ALA A 77 7.29 -2.69 -14.72
CA ALA A 77 6.65 -1.86 -15.73
C ALA A 77 7.06 -0.38 -15.63
N LEU A 78 7.09 0.16 -14.39
CA LEU A 78 7.59 1.53 -14.13
C LEU A 78 9.05 1.69 -14.52
N GLY A 79 9.91 0.72 -14.19
CA GLY A 79 11.31 0.72 -14.58
C GLY A 79 11.47 0.75 -16.10
N LYS A 80 10.70 -0.07 -16.82
CA LYS A 80 10.69 -0.13 -18.27
C LYS A 80 10.30 1.21 -18.90
N VAL A 81 9.16 1.78 -18.53
CA VAL A 81 8.67 3.05 -19.10
C VAL A 81 9.60 4.22 -18.78
N ARG A 82 10.16 4.27 -17.56
CA ARG A 82 11.16 5.28 -17.21
C ARG A 82 12.45 5.15 -18.00
N ALA A 83 12.92 3.93 -18.23
CA ALA A 83 14.10 3.68 -19.05
C ALA A 83 13.87 4.05 -20.52
N GLU A 84 12.70 3.73 -21.09
CA GLU A 84 12.27 4.16 -22.42
C GLU A 84 12.32 5.70 -22.53
N LYS A 85 11.77 6.43 -21.54
CA LYS A 85 11.80 7.90 -21.50
C LYS A 85 13.22 8.48 -21.44
N LEU A 86 14.14 7.76 -20.81
CA LEU A 86 15.55 8.15 -20.66
C LEU A 86 16.47 7.58 -21.76
N ASN A 87 15.94 6.89 -22.77
CA ASN A 87 16.69 6.17 -23.81
C ASN A 87 17.74 5.20 -23.23
N LYS A 88 17.41 4.52 -22.11
CA LYS A 88 18.26 3.54 -21.44
C LYS A 88 17.71 2.13 -21.63
N GLN A 89 18.60 1.15 -21.65
CA GLN A 89 18.19 -0.26 -21.61
C GLN A 89 17.73 -0.63 -20.20
N PHE A 90 16.68 -1.44 -20.13
CA PHE A 90 16.15 -1.98 -18.89
C PHE A 90 15.74 -3.44 -19.09
N ASP A 91 16.27 -4.31 -18.25
CA ASP A 91 15.86 -5.71 -18.25
C ASP A 91 14.56 -5.88 -17.46
N ALA A 92 13.49 -6.13 -18.18
CA ALA A 92 12.17 -6.40 -17.61
C ALA A 92 11.94 -7.90 -17.35
N GLU A 93 13.00 -8.71 -17.23
CA GLU A 93 12.92 -10.16 -17.02
C GLU A 93 12.07 -10.87 -18.12
N ASN A 94 12.04 -10.33 -19.34
CA ASN A 94 11.22 -10.80 -20.47
C ASN A 94 9.71 -10.91 -20.15
N ARG A 95 9.22 -10.13 -19.18
CA ARG A 95 7.81 -10.17 -18.77
C ARG A 95 6.91 -9.36 -19.69
N THR A 96 5.73 -9.90 -19.94
CA THR A 96 4.62 -9.17 -20.55
C THR A 96 3.79 -8.54 -19.44
N PHE A 97 3.35 -7.30 -19.66
CA PHE A 97 2.50 -6.56 -18.72
C PHE A 97 1.10 -6.40 -19.29
N THR A 98 0.09 -6.41 -18.43
CA THR A 98 -1.30 -6.19 -18.81
C THR A 98 -1.50 -4.75 -19.30
N THR A 99 -2.48 -4.54 -20.19
CA THR A 99 -2.75 -3.23 -20.80
C THR A 99 -3.11 -2.17 -19.76
N ASP A 100 -3.95 -2.51 -18.80
CA ASP A 100 -4.36 -1.66 -17.67
C ASP A 100 -3.16 -1.19 -16.84
N ARG A 101 -2.22 -2.11 -16.51
CA ARG A 101 -0.98 -1.79 -15.81
C ARG A 101 -0.11 -0.82 -16.60
N MET A 102 0.08 -1.09 -17.88
CA MET A 102 0.89 -0.22 -18.74
C MET A 102 0.26 1.16 -18.90
N GLN A 103 -1.06 1.25 -18.98
CA GLN A 103 -1.79 2.51 -19.02
C GLN A 103 -1.59 3.33 -17.72
N ALA A 104 -1.78 2.70 -16.56
CA ALA A 104 -1.57 3.36 -15.27
C ALA A 104 -0.11 3.84 -15.10
N VAL A 105 0.87 3.03 -15.51
CA VAL A 105 2.29 3.37 -15.43
C VAL A 105 2.65 4.53 -16.35
N ARG A 106 2.17 4.54 -17.60
CA ARG A 106 2.41 5.64 -18.53
C ARG A 106 1.80 6.93 -18.02
N ALA A 107 0.54 6.88 -17.57
CA ALA A 107 -0.12 8.04 -16.97
C ALA A 107 0.68 8.60 -15.78
N ALA A 108 1.20 7.73 -14.90
CA ALA A 108 2.01 8.17 -13.77
C ALA A 108 3.37 8.78 -14.19
N VAL A 109 4.02 8.26 -15.24
CA VAL A 109 5.31 8.78 -15.72
C VAL A 109 5.16 10.10 -16.48
N GLU A 110 3.97 10.39 -17.02
CA GLU A 110 3.65 11.65 -17.70
C GLU A 110 3.33 12.80 -16.74
N MET A 111 3.01 12.50 -15.46
CA MET A 111 2.72 13.53 -14.47
C MET A 111 3.96 14.35 -14.13
N ASP A 112 3.81 15.68 -14.06
CA ASP A 112 4.88 16.60 -13.67
C ASP A 112 5.14 16.52 -12.15
N SER A 113 4.09 16.29 -11.37
CA SER A 113 4.16 16.19 -9.92
C SER A 113 4.35 14.74 -9.44
N PRO A 114 5.41 14.44 -8.69
CA PRO A 114 5.58 13.12 -8.07
C PRO A 114 4.39 12.70 -7.19
N MET A 115 3.73 13.65 -6.55
CA MET A 115 2.53 13.39 -5.73
C MET A 115 1.36 12.93 -6.59
N GLU A 116 1.11 13.59 -7.73
CA GLU A 116 0.04 13.19 -8.65
C GLU A 116 0.34 11.82 -9.28
N ALA A 117 1.60 11.57 -9.64
CA ALA A 117 2.04 10.26 -10.12
C ALA A 117 1.76 9.15 -9.10
N GLU A 118 2.07 9.39 -7.82
CA GLU A 118 1.80 8.41 -6.76
C GLU A 118 0.30 8.20 -6.51
N LYS A 119 -0.53 9.23 -6.63
CA LYS A 119 -1.99 9.09 -6.56
C LYS A 119 -2.53 8.17 -7.67
N VAL A 120 -2.03 8.32 -8.91
CA VAL A 120 -2.39 7.43 -10.03
C VAL A 120 -2.00 5.99 -9.71
N LEU A 121 -0.78 5.75 -9.23
CA LEU A 121 -0.30 4.42 -8.88
C LEU A 121 -1.07 3.81 -7.70
N ASN A 122 -1.42 4.60 -6.69
CA ASN A 122 -2.18 4.11 -5.54
C ASN A 122 -3.62 3.77 -5.92
N ARG A 123 -4.22 4.50 -6.86
CA ARG A 123 -5.52 4.13 -7.43
C ARG A 123 -5.45 2.77 -8.13
N TYR A 124 -4.46 2.57 -8.98
CA TYR A 124 -4.22 1.28 -9.65
C TYR A 124 -4.01 0.14 -8.63
N ARG A 125 -3.21 0.38 -7.57
CA ARG A 125 -3.01 -0.60 -6.48
C ARG A 125 -4.31 -0.95 -5.78
N MET A 126 -5.18 0.03 -5.54
CA MET A 126 -6.49 -0.22 -4.92
C MET A 126 -7.39 -1.07 -5.83
N GLU A 127 -7.47 -0.74 -7.11
CA GLU A 127 -8.23 -1.51 -8.10
C GLU A 127 -7.70 -2.96 -8.21
N TYR A 128 -6.37 -3.11 -8.24
CA TYR A 128 -5.75 -4.44 -8.26
C TYR A 128 -6.04 -5.23 -6.98
N LEU A 129 -5.98 -4.59 -5.82
CA LEU A 129 -6.28 -5.22 -4.53
C LEU A 129 -7.74 -5.68 -4.47
N GLU A 130 -8.68 -4.88 -4.97
CA GLU A 130 -10.09 -5.29 -5.09
C GLU A 130 -10.28 -6.48 -6.04
N ALA A 131 -9.53 -6.53 -7.13
CA ALA A 131 -9.60 -7.65 -8.10
C ALA A 131 -9.10 -8.99 -7.51
N ILE A 132 -8.20 -8.96 -6.51
CA ILE A 132 -7.70 -10.15 -5.82
C ILE A 132 -8.40 -10.40 -4.48
N ARG A 133 -9.49 -9.69 -4.19
CA ARG A 133 -10.28 -9.85 -2.97
C ARG A 133 -10.75 -11.30 -2.84
N PRO A 134 -10.53 -11.97 -1.68
CA PRO A 134 -11.02 -13.32 -1.46
C PRO A 134 -12.54 -13.41 -1.53
N MET A 135 -13.05 -14.44 -2.16
CA MET A 135 -14.50 -14.71 -2.18
C MET A 135 -15.01 -15.14 -0.80
N ASP A 136 -14.20 -15.90 -0.07
CA ASP A 136 -14.49 -16.25 1.33
C ASP A 136 -14.06 -15.11 2.24
N THR A 137 -15.06 -14.35 2.67
CA THR A 137 -14.86 -13.20 3.57
C THR A 137 -14.51 -13.60 5.01
N PHE A 138 -14.57 -14.90 5.36
CA PHE A 138 -14.24 -15.41 6.69
C PHE A 138 -12.95 -16.20 6.73
N SER A 139 -12.11 -16.05 5.72
CA SER A 139 -10.80 -16.69 5.63
C SER A 139 -9.67 -15.83 6.22
N GLU A 140 -8.53 -16.47 6.55
CA GLU A 140 -7.29 -15.76 6.89
C GLU A 140 -6.84 -14.84 5.74
N ASP A 141 -7.04 -15.26 4.49
CA ASP A 141 -6.73 -14.45 3.31
C ASP A 141 -7.50 -13.12 3.30
N PHE A 142 -8.75 -13.11 3.79
CA PHE A 142 -9.51 -11.86 3.90
C PHE A 142 -8.92 -10.92 4.97
N VAL A 143 -8.35 -11.45 6.04
CA VAL A 143 -7.65 -10.63 7.04
C VAL A 143 -6.41 -9.97 6.44
N PHE A 144 -5.64 -10.70 5.62
CA PHE A 144 -4.48 -10.15 4.90
C PHE A 144 -4.90 -9.10 3.86
N TYR A 145 -5.96 -9.38 3.09
CA TYR A 145 -6.57 -8.39 2.18
C TYR A 145 -6.98 -7.12 2.94
N TYR A 146 -7.67 -7.26 4.07
CA TYR A 146 -8.09 -6.13 4.90
C TYR A 146 -6.89 -5.30 5.39
N CYS A 147 -5.83 -5.97 5.86
CA CYS A 147 -4.59 -5.31 6.28
C CYS A 147 -3.95 -4.51 5.14
N LEU A 148 -3.82 -5.10 3.95
CA LEU A 148 -3.30 -4.42 2.76
C LEU A 148 -4.14 -3.19 2.40
N LYS A 149 -5.48 -3.33 2.43
CA LYS A 149 -6.41 -2.24 2.16
C LYS A 149 -6.27 -1.11 3.17
N LEU A 150 -6.22 -1.45 4.46
CA LEU A 150 -6.02 -0.48 5.54
C LEU A 150 -4.70 0.29 5.37
N LYS A 151 -3.59 -0.42 5.16
CA LYS A 151 -2.27 0.20 4.92
C LYS A 151 -2.27 1.11 3.68
N LEU A 152 -2.94 0.69 2.60
CA LEU A 152 -3.01 1.48 1.37
C LEU A 152 -3.85 2.74 1.57
N ILE A 153 -4.98 2.67 2.26
CA ILE A 153 -5.81 3.83 2.62
C ILE A 153 -5.02 4.81 3.50
N LEU A 154 -4.34 4.31 4.53
CA LEU A 154 -3.51 5.15 5.41
C LEU A 154 -2.38 5.83 4.63
N ARG A 155 -1.72 5.09 3.72
CA ARG A 155 -0.69 5.66 2.84
C ARG A 155 -1.26 6.76 1.94
N MET A 156 -2.42 6.53 1.30
CA MET A 156 -3.03 7.53 0.42
C MET A 156 -3.33 8.84 1.16
N ARG A 157 -3.72 8.75 2.43
CA ARG A 157 -3.99 9.92 3.28
C ARG A 157 -2.77 10.69 3.74
N GLN A 158 -1.57 10.10 3.70
CA GLN A 158 -0.31 10.80 3.97
C GLN A 158 0.06 11.79 2.84
N PHE A 159 -0.51 11.64 1.65
CA PHE A 159 -0.29 12.53 0.52
C PHE A 159 -1.27 13.73 0.52
N ASP A 160 -1.40 14.39 1.66
CA ASP A 160 -2.17 15.62 1.79
C ASP A 160 -1.27 16.84 1.58
N ALA A 161 -1.56 17.59 0.54
CA ALA A 161 -0.77 18.78 0.16
C ALA A 161 -0.85 19.90 1.19
N GLU A 162 -1.97 20.05 1.90
CA GLU A 162 -2.14 21.10 2.91
C GLU A 162 -1.35 20.79 4.17
N ASN A 163 -1.43 19.55 4.66
CA ASN A 163 -0.63 19.07 5.78
C ASN A 163 0.86 19.09 5.46
N GLY A 164 1.25 18.73 4.24
CA GLY A 164 2.64 18.84 3.77
C GLY A 164 3.16 20.27 3.75
N LYS A 165 2.36 21.24 3.29
CA LYS A 165 2.71 22.66 3.32
C LYS A 165 2.81 23.21 4.75
N ALA A 166 1.91 22.81 5.63
CA ALA A 166 1.95 23.20 7.03
C ALA A 166 3.21 22.66 7.73
N ALA A 167 3.52 21.36 7.55
CA ALA A 167 4.73 20.75 8.07
C ALA A 167 6.01 21.43 7.52
N TYR A 168 6.04 21.72 6.21
CA TYR A 168 7.17 22.43 5.61
C TYR A 168 7.35 23.82 6.22
N ARG A 169 6.27 24.60 6.39
CA ARG A 169 6.33 25.92 7.03
C ARG A 169 6.86 25.85 8.46
N ASN A 170 6.35 24.89 9.25
CA ASN A 170 6.82 24.69 10.63
C ASN A 170 8.31 24.37 10.69
N ILE A 171 8.81 23.50 9.81
CA ILE A 171 10.25 23.17 9.72
C ILE A 171 11.04 24.40 9.26
N TYR A 172 10.57 25.09 8.24
CA TYR A 172 11.23 26.30 7.74
C TYR A 172 11.33 27.38 8.83
N ASP A 173 10.23 27.65 9.53
CA ASP A 173 10.16 28.65 10.59
C ASP A 173 11.06 28.25 11.78
N SER A 174 11.13 26.96 12.15
CA SER A 174 12.05 26.49 13.21
C SER A 174 13.53 26.64 12.82
N ILE A 175 13.87 26.38 11.57
CA ILE A 175 15.24 26.60 11.07
C ILE A 175 15.58 28.10 11.06
N MET A 176 14.65 28.94 10.64
CA MET A 176 14.85 30.38 10.57
C MET A 176 14.87 31.04 11.95
N SER A 177 14.14 30.51 12.93
CA SER A 177 14.15 30.97 14.33
C SER A 177 15.36 30.47 15.14
N GLY A 178 16.14 29.54 14.60
CA GLY A 178 17.31 28.96 15.28
C GLY A 178 16.96 28.01 16.43
N GLU A 179 15.71 27.56 16.52
CA GLU A 179 15.31 26.52 17.48
C GLU A 179 15.83 25.16 17.02
N GLU A 180 16.63 24.50 17.84
CA GLU A 180 17.06 23.13 17.58
C GLU A 180 15.85 22.21 17.58
N LEU A 181 15.67 21.49 16.48
CA LEU A 181 14.68 20.42 16.37
C LEU A 181 15.06 19.31 17.36
N GLU A 182 14.41 19.22 18.52
CA GLU A 182 14.41 18.01 19.31
C GLU A 182 13.80 16.88 18.48
N VAL A 183 14.66 16.05 17.90
CA VAL A 183 14.28 14.81 17.23
C VAL A 183 13.75 13.88 18.31
N ARG A 184 12.45 13.81 18.48
CA ARG A 184 11.82 12.76 19.27
C ARG A 184 12.14 11.41 18.64
N GLN A 185 13.02 10.67 19.32
CA GLN A 185 13.31 9.26 19.07
C GLN A 185 12.08 8.39 19.36
#